data_754f70ad73b2abcec9cf352bb339da2a
#
_entry.id   754f70ad73b2abcec9cf352bb339da2a
#
_cell.length_a   1.000
_cell.length_b   1.000
_cell.length_c   1.000
_cell.angle_alpha   90.00
_cell.angle_beta   90.00
_cell.angle_gamma   90.00
#
_symmetry.space_group_name_H-M   'P 1'
#
loop_
_entity.id
_entity.type
_entity.pdbx_description
1 polymer ?
#
loop_
_entity_poly.entity_id
_entity_poly.type
_entity_poly.pdbx_seq_one_letter_code
_entity_poly.pdbx_strand_id
1 'polypeptide(L)'
;MNHSITLERMRQDIAAMLHEDPQDVLDDDNLMDLGLDSMRVMTLATRWRQAGAPIEFSEMASVVTLGQWWALIERAQQNAR
;
A
#
# COMPACT_ATOMS: atom_id res chain seq x y z
N MET A 1 16.43 8.00 12.79
CA MET A 1 15.62 8.50 11.74
C MET A 1 14.66 7.44 11.22
N ASN A 2 13.47 7.77 11.15
CA ASN A 2 12.45 6.81 10.89
C ASN A 2 11.94 6.90 9.46
N HIS A 3 12.05 5.81 8.72
CA HIS A 3 11.61 5.77 7.34
C HIS A 3 10.42 4.84 7.16
N SER A 4 9.64 4.66 8.23
CA SER A 4 8.50 3.77 8.20
C SER A 4 7.37 4.33 7.34
N ILE A 5 6.68 3.43 6.66
CA ILE A 5 5.43 3.75 5.97
C ILE A 5 4.30 3.70 7.00
N THR A 6 3.36 4.61 6.89
CA THR A 6 2.17 4.63 7.73
C THR A 6 0.94 4.31 6.91
N LEU A 7 -0.12 3.91 7.59
CA LEU A 7 -1.41 3.65 6.92
C LEU A 7 -1.89 4.90 6.18
N GLU A 8 -1.73 6.06 6.78
CA GLU A 8 -2.16 7.29 6.13
C GLU A 8 -1.34 7.60 4.87
N ARG A 9 -0.04 7.34 4.92
CA ARG A 9 0.80 7.51 3.73
C ARG A 9 0.34 6.60 2.61
N MET A 10 0.04 5.33 2.94
CA MET A 10 -0.44 4.39 1.95
C MET A 10 -1.75 4.86 1.33
N ARG A 11 -2.67 5.32 2.16
CA ARG A 11 -3.96 5.83 1.69
C ARG A 11 -3.77 7.00 0.74
N GLN A 12 -2.90 7.94 1.11
CA GLN A 12 -2.64 9.10 0.28
C GLN A 12 -2.01 8.72 -1.06
N ASP A 13 -1.06 7.78 -1.04
CA ASP A 13 -0.40 7.35 -2.26
C ASP A 13 -1.38 6.66 -3.20
N ILE A 14 -2.25 5.82 -2.66
CA ILE A 14 -3.26 5.13 -3.46
C ILE A 14 -4.25 6.14 -4.03
N ALA A 15 -4.74 7.06 -3.21
CA ALA A 15 -5.70 8.04 -3.66
C ALA A 15 -5.13 8.92 -4.77
N ALA A 16 -3.87 9.33 -4.62
CA ALA A 16 -3.23 10.15 -5.64
C ALA A 16 -3.14 9.39 -6.97
N MET A 17 -2.83 8.12 -6.91
CA MET A 17 -2.71 7.29 -8.11
C MET A 17 -4.05 7.10 -8.79
N LEU A 18 -5.13 7.06 -8.02
CA LEU A 18 -6.49 6.89 -8.54
C LEU A 18 -7.17 8.22 -8.86
N HIS A 19 -6.54 9.34 -8.56
CA HIS A 19 -7.13 10.67 -8.70
C HIS A 19 -8.38 10.81 -7.83
N GLU A 20 -8.32 10.26 -6.62
CA GLU A 20 -9.42 10.29 -5.67
C GLU A 20 -9.00 11.03 -4.41
N ASP A 21 -9.99 11.41 -3.62
CA ASP A 21 -9.74 11.98 -2.31
C ASP A 21 -9.35 10.83 -1.35
N PRO A 22 -8.33 11.02 -0.50
CA PRO A 22 -7.98 9.96 0.46
C PRO A 22 -9.16 9.50 1.32
N GLN A 23 -10.10 10.39 1.60
CA GLN A 23 -11.28 10.04 2.39
C GLN A 23 -12.18 9.02 1.68
N ASP A 24 -12.05 8.91 0.36
CA ASP A 24 -12.85 7.98 -0.43
C ASP A 24 -12.21 6.61 -0.56
N VAL A 25 -11.00 6.42 -0.02
CA VAL A 25 -10.32 5.14 -0.04
C VAL A 25 -10.41 4.54 1.35
N LEU A 26 -11.34 3.59 1.51
CA LEU A 26 -11.60 2.98 2.81
C LEU A 26 -10.74 1.74 3.01
N ASP A 27 -10.51 1.38 4.27
CA ASP A 27 -9.62 0.28 4.61
C ASP A 27 -10.07 -1.06 4.02
N ASP A 28 -11.36 -1.28 3.89
CA ASP A 28 -11.89 -2.54 3.40
C ASP A 28 -12.46 -2.48 1.99
N ASP A 29 -12.22 -1.38 1.28
CA ASP A 29 -12.59 -1.29 -0.13
C ASP A 29 -11.72 -2.23 -0.96
N ASN A 30 -12.31 -2.84 -1.97
CA ASN A 30 -11.54 -3.59 -2.96
C ASN A 30 -10.85 -2.59 -3.87
N LEU A 31 -9.54 -2.50 -3.77
CA LEU A 31 -8.77 -1.49 -4.49
C LEU A 31 -8.79 -1.70 -5.99
N MET A 32 -8.95 -2.96 -6.43
CA MET A 32 -9.06 -3.24 -7.86
C MET A 32 -10.36 -2.67 -8.42
N ASP A 33 -11.44 -2.72 -7.62
CA ASP A 33 -12.71 -2.12 -8.03
C ASP A 33 -12.62 -0.60 -8.11
N LEU A 34 -11.70 0.01 -7.36
CA LEU A 34 -11.50 1.45 -7.41
C LEU A 34 -10.63 1.88 -8.58
N GLY A 35 -9.99 0.96 -9.27
CA GLY A 35 -9.22 1.28 -10.44
C GLY A 35 -7.75 0.91 -10.42
N LEU A 36 -7.25 0.31 -9.36
CA LEU A 36 -5.87 -0.16 -9.35
C LEU A 36 -5.74 -1.39 -10.25
N ASP A 37 -4.57 -1.49 -10.86
CA ASP A 37 -4.23 -2.66 -11.67
C ASP A 37 -2.83 -3.14 -11.26
N SER A 38 -2.39 -4.24 -11.90
CA SER A 38 -1.12 -4.86 -11.53
C SER A 38 0.06 -3.92 -11.66
N MET A 39 0.08 -3.11 -12.72
CA MET A 39 1.19 -2.19 -12.92
C MET A 39 1.25 -1.14 -11.83
N ARG A 40 0.10 -0.61 -11.44
CA ARG A 40 0.05 0.39 -10.39
C ARG A 40 0.40 -0.22 -9.04
N VAL A 41 -0.02 -1.44 -8.79
CA VAL A 41 0.37 -2.14 -7.56
C VAL A 41 1.88 -2.33 -7.51
N MET A 42 2.50 -2.71 -8.64
CA MET A 42 3.96 -2.84 -8.70
C MET A 42 4.65 -1.52 -8.42
N THR A 43 4.11 -0.43 -8.95
CA THR A 43 4.66 0.90 -8.70
C THR A 43 4.60 1.24 -7.21
N LEU A 44 3.48 0.95 -6.58
CA LEU A 44 3.33 1.21 -5.15
C LEU A 44 4.30 0.35 -4.33
N ALA A 45 4.43 -0.93 -4.67
CA ALA A 45 5.36 -1.81 -3.97
C ALA A 45 6.78 -1.27 -4.05
N THR A 46 7.20 -0.85 -5.24
CA THR A 46 8.52 -0.29 -5.42
C THR A 46 8.72 0.97 -4.59
N ARG A 47 7.75 1.86 -4.62
CA ARG A 47 7.81 3.11 -3.89
C ARG A 47 7.93 2.86 -2.38
N TRP A 48 7.11 1.95 -1.87
CA TRP A 48 7.11 1.70 -0.43
C TRP A 48 8.36 0.95 0.01
N ARG A 49 8.91 0.07 -0.84
CA ARG A 49 10.19 -0.56 -0.54
C ARG A 49 11.31 0.48 -0.45
N GLN A 50 11.32 1.43 -1.35
CA GLN A 50 12.32 2.50 -1.31
C GLN A 50 12.16 3.39 -0.08
N ALA A 51 10.96 3.44 0.47
CA ALA A 51 10.69 4.25 1.66
C ALA A 51 10.91 3.46 2.96
N GLY A 52 11.34 2.21 2.88
CA GLY A 52 11.74 1.45 4.05
C GLY A 52 10.85 0.28 4.41
N ALA A 53 9.82 -0.03 3.61
CA ALA A 53 8.94 -1.16 3.86
C ALA A 53 9.30 -2.29 2.90
N PRO A 54 9.96 -3.35 3.36
CA PRO A 54 10.43 -4.42 2.46
C PRO A 54 9.29 -5.37 2.08
N ILE A 55 8.33 -4.86 1.34
CA ILE A 55 7.15 -5.61 0.90
C ILE A 55 7.36 -6.07 -0.54
N GLU A 56 6.89 -7.27 -0.85
CA GLU A 56 7.00 -7.82 -2.20
C GLU A 56 5.67 -7.68 -2.94
N PHE A 57 5.76 -7.45 -4.24
CA PHE A 57 4.56 -7.35 -5.07
C PHE A 57 3.69 -8.60 -4.94
N SER A 58 4.31 -9.78 -4.91
CA SER A 58 3.55 -11.03 -4.83
C SER A 58 2.68 -11.09 -3.58
N GLU A 59 3.15 -10.53 -2.48
CA GLU A 59 2.36 -10.49 -1.26
C GLU A 59 1.17 -9.55 -1.40
N MET A 60 1.40 -8.38 -2.02
CA MET A 60 0.32 -7.42 -2.23
C MET A 60 -0.70 -7.94 -3.22
N ALA A 61 -0.25 -8.71 -4.20
CA ALA A 61 -1.15 -9.22 -5.24
C ALA A 61 -2.10 -10.29 -4.72
N SER A 62 -1.82 -10.88 -3.58
CA SER A 62 -2.66 -11.93 -3.02
C SER A 62 -3.86 -11.41 -2.24
N VAL A 63 -3.88 -10.10 -1.94
CA VAL A 63 -4.99 -9.46 -1.21
C VAL A 63 -5.29 -8.13 -1.87
N VAL A 64 -6.48 -7.57 -1.64
CA VAL A 64 -6.94 -6.45 -2.44
C VAL A 64 -7.43 -5.25 -1.64
N THR A 65 -7.28 -5.24 -0.33
CA THR A 65 -7.74 -4.11 0.49
C THR A 65 -6.58 -3.38 1.12
N LEU A 66 -6.79 -2.09 1.39
CA LEU A 66 -5.76 -1.29 2.05
C LEU A 66 -5.43 -1.85 3.43
N GLY A 67 -6.43 -2.27 4.17
CA GLY A 67 -6.20 -2.83 5.50
C GLY A 67 -5.33 -4.06 5.46
N GLN A 68 -5.53 -4.93 4.47
CA GLN A 68 -4.69 -6.12 4.31
C GLN A 68 -3.27 -5.75 3.92
N TRP A 69 -3.11 -4.78 3.02
CA TRP A 69 -1.78 -4.31 2.64
C TRP A 69 -1.07 -3.67 3.83
N TRP A 70 -1.82 -2.91 4.63
CA TRP A 70 -1.24 -2.31 5.83
C TRP A 70 -0.71 -3.37 6.79
N ALA A 71 -1.47 -4.45 6.98
CA ALA A 71 -1.03 -5.53 7.85
C ALA A 71 0.28 -6.16 7.35
N LEU A 72 0.39 -6.34 6.03
CA LEU A 72 1.63 -6.87 5.45
C LEU A 72 2.80 -5.93 5.66
N ILE A 73 2.59 -4.65 5.43
CA ILE A 73 3.65 -3.66 5.55
C ILE A 73 4.05 -3.47 7.01
N GLU A 74 3.08 -3.43 7.89
CA GLU A 74 3.38 -3.29 9.31
C GLU A 74 4.25 -4.45 9.79
N ARG A 75 3.90 -5.67 9.39
CA ARG A 75 4.69 -6.85 9.75
C ARG A 75 6.09 -6.78 9.14
N ALA A 76 6.19 -6.37 7.89
CA ALA A 76 7.49 -6.29 7.22
C ALA A 76 8.39 -5.28 7.90
N GLN A 77 7.84 -4.15 8.31
CA GLN A 77 8.62 -3.13 9.01
C GLN A 77 9.07 -3.60 10.38
N GLN A 78 8.23 -4.34 11.08
CA GLN A 78 8.60 -4.90 12.37
C GLN A 78 9.71 -5.92 12.25
N ASN A 79 9.68 -6.71 11.18
CA ASN A 79 10.67 -7.77 10.98
C ASN A 79 11.97 -7.26 10.37
N ALA A 80 12.00 -6.03 9.90
CA ALA A 80 13.17 -5.48 9.21
C ALA A 80 14.23 -4.93 10.17
N ARG A 81 14.04 -5.05 11.46
CA ARG A 81 14.95 -4.51 12.46
C ARG A 81 16.22 -5.31 12.60
#